data_6087d013e42c4ee0c6f8d573e9ed073a
#
_entry.id   6087d013e42c4ee0c6f8d573e9ed073a
#
_cell.length_a   1.000
_cell.length_b   1.000
_cell.length_c   1.000
_cell.angle_alpha   90.00
_cell.angle_beta   90.00
_cell.angle_gamma   90.00
#
_symmetry.space_group_name_H-M   'P 1'
#
loop_
_entity.id
_entity.type
_entity.pdbx_description
1 polymer ?
#
loop_
_entity_poly.entity_id
_entity_poly.type
_entity_poly.pdbx_seq_one_letter_code
_entity_poly.pdbx_strand_id
1 'polypeptide(L)'
;MKGNKKLLIITILLLVITIGFTTYAIYKTSLSGTGTVTAATWNVSFADGQTTMSENFNIQFSSSDCNQANDGTNNHVAEGKIAPGVTCSKTIDVNATGTEVDVLLTAESGDITATKGGESVAITNANEFTVNVTTNPDNGIIAYNAQTKTATVTVSVAWRFDEGLKDPYDTALNGATITVPIALTAKQYLGN
;
A
#
# COMPACT_ATOMS: atom_id res chain seq x y z
N MET A 1 28.98 5.92 60.20
CA MET A 1 29.13 5.45 58.80
C MET A 1 27.79 5.28 58.02
N LYS A 2 26.71 5.99 58.34
CA LYS A 2 25.41 5.92 57.62
C LYS A 2 25.26 6.91 56.45
N GLY A 3 26.14 7.92 56.37
CA GLY A 3 26.03 8.95 55.32
C GLY A 3 26.49 8.52 53.93
N ASN A 4 27.47 7.65 53.84
CA ASN A 4 28.14 7.31 52.57
C ASN A 4 27.30 6.45 51.63
N LYS A 5 26.33 5.66 52.16
CA LYS A 5 25.47 4.83 51.29
C LYS A 5 24.48 5.65 50.48
N LYS A 6 23.94 6.73 51.05
CA LYS A 6 23.03 7.63 50.32
C LYS A 6 23.79 8.41 49.24
N LEU A 7 24.99 8.88 49.57
CA LEU A 7 25.86 9.58 48.65
C LEU A 7 26.26 8.67 47.48
N LEU A 8 26.59 7.42 47.75
CA LEU A 8 26.95 6.43 46.76
C LEU A 8 25.77 6.11 45.79
N ILE A 9 24.55 5.99 46.34
CA ILE A 9 23.35 5.76 45.53
C ILE A 9 23.06 6.96 44.61
N ILE A 10 23.20 8.19 45.14
CA ILE A 10 23.00 9.41 44.36
C ILE A 10 24.06 9.53 43.25
N THR A 11 25.32 9.18 43.54
CA THR A 11 26.41 9.22 42.56
C THR A 11 26.19 8.18 41.44
N ILE A 12 25.73 6.95 41.76
CA ILE A 12 25.41 5.92 40.77
C ILE A 12 24.20 6.37 39.92
N LEU A 13 23.17 6.93 40.54
CA LEU A 13 22.00 7.44 39.82
C LEU A 13 22.39 8.58 38.87
N LEU A 14 23.21 9.53 39.29
CA LEU A 14 23.75 10.59 38.44
C LEU A 14 24.61 10.04 37.30
N LEU A 15 25.41 9.00 37.55
CA LEU A 15 26.23 8.33 36.52
C LEU A 15 25.35 7.63 35.45
N VAL A 16 24.30 6.94 35.86
CA VAL A 16 23.36 6.28 34.92
C VAL A 16 22.63 7.33 34.08
N ILE A 17 22.21 8.43 34.68
CA ILE A 17 21.55 9.54 33.99
C ILE A 17 22.53 10.19 33.00
N THR A 18 23.78 10.46 33.39
CA THR A 18 24.78 11.05 32.47
C THR A 18 25.14 10.09 31.32
N ILE A 19 25.23 8.78 31.56
CA ILE A 19 25.47 7.80 30.49
C ILE A 19 24.25 7.75 29.54
N GLY A 20 23.04 7.78 30.08
CA GLY A 20 21.81 7.80 29.26
C GLY A 20 21.73 9.06 28.39
N PHE A 21 22.02 10.24 28.96
CA PHE A 21 22.03 11.49 28.19
C PHE A 21 23.19 11.56 27.19
N THR A 22 24.37 11.04 27.54
CA THR A 22 25.51 11.01 26.61
C THR A 22 25.26 10.01 25.46
N THR A 23 24.60 8.86 25.69
CA THR A 23 24.23 7.93 24.64
C THR A 23 23.19 8.54 23.69
N TYR A 24 22.20 9.25 24.24
CA TYR A 24 21.22 9.98 23.43
C TYR A 24 21.85 11.18 22.70
N ALA A 25 22.76 11.92 23.39
CA ALA A 25 23.50 13.02 22.79
C ALA A 25 24.51 12.54 21.73
N ILE A 26 25.12 11.35 21.89
CA ILE A 26 26.02 10.79 20.87
C ILE A 26 25.21 10.42 19.61
N TYR A 27 24.00 9.90 19.76
CA TYR A 27 23.12 9.67 18.60
C TYR A 27 22.70 10.96 17.89
N LYS A 28 22.55 12.07 18.62
CA LYS A 28 22.29 13.42 18.08
C LYS A 28 23.56 14.20 17.75
N THR A 29 24.64 13.98 18.46
CA THR A 29 25.88 14.78 18.40
C THR A 29 26.91 14.15 17.46
N SER A 30 26.83 12.86 17.12
CA SER A 30 27.61 12.27 16.02
C SER A 30 27.22 12.86 14.66
N LEU A 31 26.05 13.48 14.59
CA LEU A 31 25.58 14.27 13.44
C LEU A 31 26.05 15.73 13.47
N SER A 32 26.54 16.24 14.59
CA SER A 32 27.00 17.63 14.78
C SER A 32 28.52 17.77 14.99
N GLY A 33 29.27 16.70 14.84
CA GLY A 33 30.73 16.76 14.72
C GLY A 33 31.13 17.55 13.47
N THR A 34 32.40 17.87 13.30
CA THR A 34 32.96 18.61 12.16
C THR A 34 32.75 17.94 10.79
N GLY A 35 32.00 16.86 10.71
CA GLY A 35 31.47 16.24 9.50
C GLY A 35 30.02 16.68 9.27
N THR A 36 29.72 17.32 8.17
CA THR A 36 28.35 17.58 7.74
C THR A 36 27.72 16.28 7.28
N VAL A 37 26.68 15.82 7.96
CA VAL A 37 25.81 14.72 7.48
C VAL A 37 24.52 15.35 6.99
N THR A 38 24.19 15.12 5.74
CA THR A 38 22.94 15.56 5.14
C THR A 38 21.89 14.46 5.38
N ALA A 39 20.69 14.85 5.80
CA ALA A 39 19.59 13.90 5.90
C ALA A 39 19.26 13.33 4.49
N ALA A 40 19.00 12.03 4.44
CA ALA A 40 18.61 11.37 3.20
C ALA A 40 17.30 11.95 2.65
N THR A 41 17.23 12.11 1.34
CA THR A 41 16.04 12.59 0.66
C THR A 41 15.01 11.48 0.56
N TRP A 42 13.74 11.83 0.82
CA TRP A 42 12.59 10.99 0.61
C TRP A 42 11.71 11.57 -0.48
N ASN A 43 11.50 10.82 -1.54
CA ASN A 43 10.65 11.23 -2.65
C ASN A 43 10.00 10.00 -3.28
N VAL A 44 8.75 9.72 -2.88
CA VAL A 44 7.95 8.61 -3.42
C VAL A 44 6.63 9.17 -3.93
N SER A 45 6.26 8.80 -5.14
CA SER A 45 4.98 9.16 -5.74
C SER A 45 4.31 7.95 -6.37
N PHE A 46 2.98 7.98 -6.40
CA PHE A 46 2.12 7.01 -7.06
C PHE A 46 1.44 7.66 -8.25
N ALA A 47 1.28 6.93 -9.34
CA ALA A 47 0.61 7.43 -10.54
C ALA A 47 -0.24 6.35 -11.22
N ASP A 48 -1.39 6.77 -11.76
CA ASP A 48 -2.18 6.00 -12.72
C ASP A 48 -1.84 6.55 -14.12
N GLY A 49 -0.98 5.85 -14.82
CA GLY A 49 -0.39 6.34 -16.06
C GLY A 49 0.40 7.65 -15.82
N GLN A 50 -0.05 8.75 -16.42
CA GLN A 50 0.62 10.06 -16.26
C GLN A 50 0.03 10.93 -15.15
N THR A 51 -0.99 10.45 -14.46
CA THR A 51 -1.69 11.21 -13.42
C THR A 51 -1.15 10.84 -12.05
N THR A 52 -0.50 11.79 -11.37
CA THR A 52 -0.06 11.60 -9.97
C THR A 52 -1.27 11.46 -9.06
N MET A 53 -1.25 10.44 -8.22
CA MET A 53 -2.32 10.16 -7.26
C MET A 53 -2.11 10.97 -5.98
N SER A 54 -3.20 11.46 -5.39
CA SER A 54 -3.23 12.14 -4.09
C SER A 54 -3.65 11.16 -2.99
N GLU A 55 -3.62 11.59 -1.73
CA GLU A 55 -3.94 10.75 -0.56
C GLU A 55 -5.33 10.08 -0.64
N ASN A 56 -6.29 10.67 -1.34
CA ASN A 56 -7.65 10.11 -1.54
C ASN A 56 -7.87 9.84 -3.03
N PHE A 57 -7.29 8.78 -3.54
CA PHE A 57 -7.43 8.41 -4.94
C PHE A 57 -8.55 7.36 -5.13
N ASN A 58 -9.17 7.41 -6.31
CA ASN A 58 -10.07 6.37 -6.78
C ASN A 58 -9.45 5.70 -8.00
N ILE A 59 -9.31 4.38 -7.94
CA ILE A 59 -8.92 3.59 -9.11
C ILE A 59 -10.15 3.42 -9.98
N GLN A 60 -10.09 3.90 -11.21
CA GLN A 60 -11.12 3.70 -12.21
C GLN A 60 -10.64 2.69 -13.24
N PHE A 61 -11.42 1.63 -13.43
CA PHE A 61 -11.16 0.65 -14.47
C PHE A 61 -11.82 1.11 -15.77
N SER A 62 -11.05 1.15 -16.83
CA SER A 62 -11.55 1.35 -18.20
C SER A 62 -11.97 0.01 -18.80
N SER A 63 -12.64 0.03 -19.95
CA SER A 63 -13.00 -1.21 -20.66
C SER A 63 -11.76 -2.01 -21.09
N SER A 64 -10.64 -1.35 -21.35
CA SER A 64 -9.37 -2.01 -21.66
C SER A 64 -8.73 -2.72 -20.48
N ASP A 65 -9.10 -2.34 -19.26
CA ASP A 65 -8.60 -2.94 -18.02
C ASP A 65 -9.36 -4.22 -17.66
N CYS A 66 -10.50 -4.51 -18.35
CA CYS A 66 -11.42 -5.60 -18.02
C CYS A 66 -11.43 -6.66 -19.13
N ASN A 67 -11.12 -7.88 -18.73
CA ASN A 67 -11.08 -9.04 -19.65
C ASN A 67 -12.09 -10.09 -19.22
N GLN A 68 -12.76 -10.71 -20.18
CA GLN A 68 -13.49 -11.97 -19.91
C GLN A 68 -12.49 -13.11 -19.66
N ALA A 69 -12.74 -13.89 -18.62
CA ALA A 69 -11.84 -14.95 -18.17
C ALA A 69 -11.61 -16.08 -19.19
N ASN A 70 -12.46 -16.22 -20.21
CA ASN A 70 -12.51 -17.42 -21.05
C ASN A 70 -12.21 -17.25 -22.53
N ASP A 71 -12.11 -16.06 -23.10
CA ASP A 71 -11.91 -15.91 -24.53
C ASP A 71 -10.68 -15.10 -24.96
N GLY A 72 -9.96 -14.51 -24.03
CA GLY A 72 -8.74 -13.73 -24.30
C GLY A 72 -8.99 -12.47 -25.14
N THR A 73 -10.24 -12.14 -25.45
CA THR A 73 -10.62 -10.92 -26.15
C THR A 73 -11.10 -9.88 -25.16
N ASN A 74 -10.71 -8.65 -25.39
CA ASN A 74 -11.01 -7.52 -24.54
C ASN A 74 -12.33 -6.86 -24.96
N ASN A 75 -12.93 -6.11 -24.06
CA ASN A 75 -14.00 -5.15 -24.37
C ASN A 75 -15.40 -5.71 -24.53
N HIS A 76 -15.75 -6.78 -23.81
CA HIS A 76 -17.13 -7.25 -23.73
C HIS A 76 -17.98 -6.52 -22.68
N VAL A 77 -17.34 -5.61 -21.91
CA VAL A 77 -18.00 -4.84 -20.87
C VAL A 77 -17.81 -3.34 -21.16
N ALA A 78 -18.84 -2.56 -20.95
CA ALA A 78 -18.75 -1.11 -21.11
C ALA A 78 -17.75 -0.50 -20.14
N GLU A 79 -17.19 0.64 -20.51
CA GLU A 79 -16.21 1.37 -19.70
C GLU A 79 -16.68 1.59 -18.26
N GLY A 80 -15.80 1.31 -17.30
CA GLY A 80 -16.09 1.43 -15.87
C GLY A 80 -17.11 0.42 -15.35
N LYS A 81 -17.38 -0.66 -16.10
CA LYS A 81 -18.31 -1.72 -15.69
C LYS A 81 -17.59 -3.03 -15.49
N ILE A 82 -18.09 -3.82 -14.55
CA ILE A 82 -17.71 -5.20 -14.32
C ILE A 82 -18.96 -6.07 -14.41
N ALA A 83 -18.80 -7.31 -14.84
CA ALA A 83 -19.88 -8.28 -14.97
C ALA A 83 -19.41 -9.65 -14.49
N PRO A 84 -20.32 -10.59 -14.18
CA PRO A 84 -19.95 -11.97 -13.86
C PRO A 84 -19.07 -12.59 -14.94
N GLY A 85 -17.99 -13.25 -14.50
CA GLY A 85 -16.98 -13.84 -15.40
C GLY A 85 -15.91 -12.86 -15.90
N VAL A 86 -15.98 -11.59 -15.52
CA VAL A 86 -15.03 -10.57 -15.95
C VAL A 86 -14.01 -10.30 -14.84
N THR A 87 -12.76 -10.14 -15.25
CA THR A 87 -11.67 -9.64 -14.39
C THR A 87 -11.21 -8.29 -14.91
N CYS A 88 -11.15 -7.32 -14.04
CA CYS A 88 -10.56 -6.01 -14.30
C CYS A 88 -9.23 -5.90 -13.57
N SER A 89 -8.19 -5.44 -14.27
CA SER A 89 -6.85 -5.25 -13.70
C SER A 89 -6.32 -3.87 -14.03
N LYS A 90 -5.78 -3.19 -13.02
CA LYS A 90 -5.16 -1.88 -13.16
C LYS A 90 -3.79 -1.88 -12.54
N THR A 91 -2.82 -1.27 -13.22
CA THR A 91 -1.46 -1.10 -12.71
C THR A 91 -1.24 0.35 -12.29
N ILE A 92 -0.72 0.52 -11.10
CA ILE A 92 -0.33 1.79 -10.51
C ILE A 92 1.19 1.85 -10.53
N ASP A 93 1.73 2.89 -11.11
CA ASP A 93 3.17 3.13 -11.13
C ASP A 93 3.63 3.78 -9.83
N VAL A 94 4.75 3.29 -9.31
CA VAL A 94 5.40 3.84 -8.12
C VAL A 94 6.77 4.34 -8.53
N ASN A 95 7.03 5.60 -8.26
CA ASN A 95 8.30 6.24 -8.56
C ASN A 95 8.97 6.72 -7.27
N ALA A 96 10.16 6.20 -7.01
CA ALA A 96 11.02 6.57 -5.88
C ALA A 96 12.31 7.27 -6.36
N THR A 97 12.31 7.83 -7.56
CA THR A 97 13.46 8.57 -8.11
C THR A 97 13.80 9.77 -7.21
N GLY A 98 15.06 9.87 -6.84
CA GLY A 98 15.52 10.89 -5.89
C GLY A 98 15.47 10.46 -4.42
N THR A 99 14.89 9.30 -4.10
CA THR A 99 14.97 8.73 -2.75
C THR A 99 16.37 8.14 -2.51
N GLU A 100 16.94 8.43 -1.35
CA GLU A 100 18.31 8.02 -0.97
C GLU A 100 18.33 6.91 0.08
N VAL A 101 17.19 6.29 0.33
CA VAL A 101 17.01 5.15 1.22
C VAL A 101 16.20 4.07 0.52
N ASP A 102 16.32 2.83 0.98
CA ASP A 102 15.46 1.74 0.51
C ASP A 102 14.01 2.00 0.91
N VAL A 103 13.09 1.72 -0.01
CA VAL A 103 11.64 1.89 0.19
C VAL A 103 10.99 0.52 0.28
N LEU A 104 10.18 0.29 1.30
CA LEU A 104 9.24 -0.82 1.36
C LEU A 104 7.85 -0.34 0.95
N LEU A 105 7.36 -0.89 -0.14
CA LEU A 105 6.02 -0.70 -0.65
C LEU A 105 5.11 -1.81 -0.13
N THR A 106 3.97 -1.45 0.44
CA THR A 106 2.90 -2.40 0.78
C THR A 106 1.59 -1.95 0.16
N ALA A 107 0.79 -2.93 -0.28
CA ALA A 107 -0.50 -2.69 -0.89
C ALA A 107 -1.49 -3.73 -0.36
N GLU A 108 -2.63 -3.26 0.12
CA GLU A 108 -3.66 -4.09 0.73
C GLU A 108 -5.03 -3.68 0.22
N SER A 109 -5.96 -4.64 0.11
CA SER A 109 -7.36 -4.37 -0.17
C SER A 109 -8.18 -4.46 1.11
N GLY A 110 -9.15 -3.56 1.26
CA GLY A 110 -10.18 -3.66 2.28
C GLY A 110 -11.41 -4.45 1.80
N ASP A 111 -12.46 -4.44 2.62
CA ASP A 111 -13.71 -5.13 2.31
C ASP A 111 -14.42 -4.50 1.11
N ILE A 112 -14.89 -5.35 0.20
CA ILE A 112 -15.65 -4.91 -0.97
C ILE A 112 -17.05 -4.49 -0.52
N THR A 113 -17.51 -3.37 -1.05
CA THR A 113 -18.87 -2.88 -0.83
C THR A 113 -19.60 -2.64 -2.15
N ALA A 114 -20.89 -2.78 -2.14
CA ALA A 114 -21.76 -2.47 -3.28
C ALA A 114 -22.84 -1.46 -2.89
N THR A 115 -23.08 -0.49 -3.75
CA THR A 115 -24.14 0.51 -3.56
C THR A 115 -24.97 0.68 -4.84
N LYS A 116 -26.27 0.87 -4.71
CA LYS A 116 -27.18 1.12 -5.81
C LYS A 116 -28.17 2.21 -5.43
N GLY A 117 -28.19 3.29 -6.20
CA GLY A 117 -29.04 4.46 -5.89
C GLY A 117 -28.72 5.12 -4.55
N GLY A 118 -27.50 4.95 -4.03
CA GLY A 118 -27.07 5.46 -2.72
C GLY A 118 -27.32 4.51 -1.55
N GLU A 119 -28.04 3.41 -1.77
CA GLU A 119 -28.32 2.40 -0.76
C GLU A 119 -27.28 1.26 -0.83
N SER A 120 -26.94 0.68 0.32
CA SER A 120 -26.06 -0.47 0.40
C SER A 120 -26.77 -1.72 -0.15
N VAL A 121 -26.08 -2.44 -1.03
CA VAL A 121 -26.50 -3.74 -1.54
C VAL A 121 -25.65 -4.82 -0.90
N ALA A 122 -26.28 -5.83 -0.33
CA ALA A 122 -25.54 -6.92 0.29
C ALA A 122 -24.84 -7.78 -0.77
N ILE A 123 -23.53 -7.99 -0.59
CA ILE A 123 -22.75 -9.03 -1.27
C ILE A 123 -22.92 -10.29 -0.42
N THR A 124 -23.83 -11.17 -0.83
CA THR A 124 -24.27 -12.30 0.01
C THR A 124 -23.33 -13.51 -0.09
N ASN A 125 -22.55 -13.59 -1.15
CA ASN A 125 -21.57 -14.65 -1.31
C ASN A 125 -20.16 -14.06 -1.10
N ALA A 126 -19.47 -14.49 -0.04
CA ALA A 126 -18.12 -14.01 0.29
C ALA A 126 -17.09 -14.27 -0.84
N ASN A 127 -17.40 -15.17 -1.77
CA ASN A 127 -16.53 -15.50 -2.92
C ASN A 127 -17.02 -14.90 -4.24
N GLU A 128 -18.02 -14.02 -4.21
CA GLU A 128 -18.58 -13.43 -5.43
C GLU A 128 -17.57 -12.53 -6.14
N PHE A 129 -16.80 -11.79 -5.36
CA PHE A 129 -15.67 -11.02 -5.85
C PHE A 129 -14.37 -11.56 -5.28
N THR A 130 -13.34 -11.58 -6.10
CA THR A 130 -11.96 -11.82 -5.68
C THR A 130 -11.13 -10.59 -5.99
N VAL A 131 -10.47 -10.05 -4.97
CA VAL A 131 -9.49 -8.98 -5.14
C VAL A 131 -8.11 -9.54 -4.93
N ASN A 132 -7.22 -9.26 -5.87
CA ASN A 132 -5.81 -9.59 -5.76
C ASN A 132 -5.00 -8.31 -5.93
N VAL A 133 -4.10 -8.05 -4.98
CA VAL A 133 -3.20 -6.91 -5.02
C VAL A 133 -1.77 -7.45 -4.97
N THR A 134 -0.99 -7.13 -5.99
CA THR A 134 0.40 -7.58 -6.11
C THR A 134 1.33 -6.42 -6.31
N THR A 135 2.56 -6.54 -5.84
CA THR A 135 3.65 -5.58 -6.07
C THR A 135 4.69 -6.17 -7.01
N ASN A 136 5.33 -5.34 -7.78
CA ASN A 136 6.52 -5.71 -8.54
C ASN A 136 7.60 -4.65 -8.27
N PRO A 137 8.71 -5.03 -7.59
CA PRO A 137 9.09 -6.40 -7.20
C PRO A 137 8.16 -7.01 -6.14
N ASP A 138 8.06 -8.35 -6.13
CA ASP A 138 7.12 -9.10 -5.27
C ASP A 138 7.36 -8.86 -3.76
N ASN A 139 8.61 -8.58 -3.38
CA ASN A 139 8.96 -8.25 -2.00
C ASN A 139 8.62 -6.79 -1.63
N GLY A 140 8.14 -5.99 -2.58
CA GLY A 140 7.84 -4.57 -2.41
C GLY A 140 9.05 -3.68 -2.15
N ILE A 141 10.29 -4.18 -2.26
CA ILE A 141 11.48 -3.40 -1.90
C ILE A 141 12.05 -2.70 -3.13
N ILE A 142 12.13 -1.37 -3.08
CA ILE A 142 12.81 -0.53 -4.07
C ILE A 142 14.15 -0.11 -3.46
N ALA A 143 15.25 -0.69 -3.94
CA ALA A 143 16.56 -0.37 -3.43
C ALA A 143 17.02 1.03 -3.87
N TYR A 144 17.63 1.79 -2.95
CA TYR A 144 18.11 3.16 -3.22
C TYR A 144 19.20 3.21 -4.30
N ASN A 145 19.95 2.12 -4.46
CA ASN A 145 21.02 2.01 -5.45
C ASN A 145 20.58 1.30 -6.75
N ALA A 146 19.28 0.97 -6.90
CA ALA A 146 18.76 0.39 -8.13
C ALA A 146 18.94 1.37 -9.29
N GLN A 147 19.17 0.84 -10.50
CA GLN A 147 19.27 1.64 -11.72
C GLN A 147 17.95 2.35 -12.02
N THR A 148 16.85 1.65 -11.80
CA THR A 148 15.50 2.22 -11.89
C THR A 148 14.85 2.13 -10.51
N LYS A 149 14.49 3.28 -9.95
CA LYS A 149 13.82 3.36 -8.66
C LYS A 149 12.30 3.39 -8.86
N THR A 150 11.80 2.38 -9.56
CA THR A 150 10.38 2.25 -9.88
C THR A 150 9.86 0.89 -9.44
N ALA A 151 8.60 0.84 -9.12
CA ALA A 151 7.84 -0.36 -8.84
C ALA A 151 6.44 -0.24 -9.44
N THR A 152 5.68 -1.30 -9.43
CA THR A 152 4.27 -1.26 -9.80
C THR A 152 3.42 -1.98 -8.77
N VAL A 153 2.18 -1.52 -8.62
CA VAL A 153 1.13 -2.22 -7.87
C VAL A 153 0.04 -2.58 -8.86
N THR A 154 -0.26 -3.86 -8.98
CA THR A 154 -1.36 -4.32 -9.80
C THR A 154 -2.53 -4.70 -8.91
N VAL A 155 -3.68 -4.08 -9.16
CA VAL A 155 -4.96 -4.37 -8.51
C VAL A 155 -5.84 -5.09 -9.50
N SER A 156 -6.28 -6.29 -9.16
CA SER A 156 -7.21 -7.08 -9.98
C SER A 156 -8.48 -7.36 -9.19
N VAL A 157 -9.61 -7.14 -9.83
CA VAL A 157 -10.95 -7.43 -9.28
C VAL A 157 -11.64 -8.38 -10.25
N ALA A 158 -11.97 -9.55 -9.78
CA ALA A 158 -12.72 -10.53 -10.57
C ALA A 158 -14.11 -10.72 -9.97
N TRP A 159 -15.13 -10.66 -10.81
CA TRP A 159 -16.49 -11.08 -10.46
C TRP A 159 -16.66 -12.53 -10.91
N ARG A 160 -16.83 -13.42 -9.93
CA ARG A 160 -16.96 -14.84 -10.20
C ARG A 160 -18.23 -15.14 -11.02
N PHE A 161 -18.08 -15.98 -12.01
CA PHE A 161 -19.19 -16.57 -12.74
C PHE A 161 -19.25 -18.08 -12.42
N ASP A 162 -20.43 -18.56 -12.01
CA ASP A 162 -20.65 -19.97 -11.75
C ASP A 162 -21.81 -20.47 -12.63
N GLU A 163 -21.48 -21.22 -13.67
CA GLU A 163 -22.45 -21.72 -14.66
C GLU A 163 -23.56 -22.60 -14.05
N GLY A 164 -23.35 -23.12 -12.84
CA GLY A 164 -24.30 -23.99 -12.14
C GLY A 164 -25.33 -23.25 -11.29
N LEU A 165 -25.09 -22.00 -10.98
CA LEU A 165 -25.95 -21.19 -10.12
C LEU A 165 -26.72 -20.20 -10.98
N LYS A 166 -28.04 -20.40 -11.13
CA LYS A 166 -28.94 -19.29 -11.45
C LYS A 166 -28.96 -18.38 -10.24
N ASP A 167 -27.91 -17.56 -10.12
CA ASP A 167 -27.66 -16.80 -8.93
C ASP A 167 -28.58 -15.58 -8.86
N PRO A 168 -29.56 -15.54 -7.93
CA PRO A 168 -30.35 -14.35 -7.69
C PRO A 168 -29.53 -13.16 -7.21
N TYR A 169 -28.28 -13.38 -6.80
CA TYR A 169 -27.38 -12.34 -6.28
C TYR A 169 -26.86 -11.43 -7.38
N ASP A 170 -26.56 -11.97 -8.56
CA ASP A 170 -26.17 -11.18 -9.73
C ASP A 170 -27.24 -10.15 -10.12
N THR A 171 -28.50 -10.48 -9.88
CA THR A 171 -29.63 -9.56 -10.15
C THR A 171 -29.68 -8.40 -9.17
N ALA A 172 -29.33 -8.62 -7.90
CA ALA A 172 -29.29 -7.56 -6.90
C ALA A 172 -28.17 -6.56 -7.18
N LEU A 173 -27.02 -7.05 -7.66
CA LEU A 173 -25.85 -6.25 -8.01
C LEU A 173 -25.94 -5.58 -9.38
N ASN A 174 -26.94 -5.93 -10.19
CA ASN A 174 -27.13 -5.31 -11.51
C ASN A 174 -27.31 -3.78 -11.38
N GLY A 175 -26.38 -3.04 -11.99
CA GLY A 175 -26.32 -1.58 -11.89
C GLY A 175 -25.83 -1.03 -10.56
N ALA A 176 -25.28 -1.87 -9.68
CA ALA A 176 -24.61 -1.43 -8.48
C ALA A 176 -23.20 -0.89 -8.80
N THR A 177 -22.74 0.02 -7.95
CA THR A 177 -21.35 0.47 -7.91
C THR A 177 -20.59 -0.42 -6.93
N ILE A 178 -19.57 -1.10 -7.42
CA ILE A 178 -18.68 -1.93 -6.61
C ILE A 178 -17.49 -1.08 -6.19
N THR A 179 -17.24 -0.99 -4.90
CA THR A 179 -16.12 -0.24 -4.31
C THR A 179 -15.16 -1.21 -3.65
N VAL A 180 -13.91 -1.13 -4.05
CA VAL A 180 -12.79 -1.91 -3.47
C VAL A 180 -11.82 -0.91 -2.87
N PRO A 181 -11.76 -0.78 -1.54
CA PRO A 181 -10.77 0.06 -0.89
C PRO A 181 -9.37 -0.53 -1.08
N ILE A 182 -8.43 0.30 -1.49
CA ILE A 182 -7.01 -0.07 -1.63
C ILE A 182 -6.18 0.87 -0.77
N ALA A 183 -5.33 0.32 0.07
CA ALA A 183 -4.35 1.06 0.84
C ALA A 183 -2.96 0.83 0.25
N LEU A 184 -2.32 1.91 -0.22
CA LEU A 184 -0.94 1.90 -0.69
C LEU A 184 -0.08 2.62 0.33
N THR A 185 0.99 1.98 0.78
CA THR A 185 1.92 2.57 1.74
C THR A 185 3.35 2.40 1.26
N ALA A 186 4.11 3.48 1.30
CA ALA A 186 5.55 3.46 1.12
C ALA A 186 6.22 3.92 2.42
N LYS A 187 7.17 3.15 2.92
CA LYS A 187 7.94 3.47 4.12
C LYS A 187 9.41 3.14 3.92
N GLN A 188 10.28 3.77 4.72
CA GLN A 188 11.69 3.39 4.70
C GLN A 188 11.84 1.92 5.10
N TYR A 189 12.62 1.18 4.30
CA TYR A 189 13.02 -0.19 4.63
C TYR A 189 14.31 -0.16 5.42
N LEU A 190 14.30 -0.73 6.62
CA LEU A 190 15.45 -0.74 7.53
C LEU A 190 16.21 -2.07 7.52
N GLY A 191 15.78 -3.02 6.68
CA GLY A 191 16.26 -4.39 6.74
C GLY A 191 15.70 -5.14 7.98
N ASN A 192 15.70 -6.45 7.93
CA ASN A 192 15.50 -7.32 9.09
C ASN A 192 16.83 -7.96 9.44
#